data_e03b1402584e1c6ccdbc00a1b54e68f4
#
_entry.id   e03b1402584e1c6ccdbc00a1b54e68f4
#
_cell.length_a   1.000
_cell.length_b   1.000
_cell.length_c   1.000
_cell.angle_alpha   90.00
_cell.angle_beta   90.00
_cell.angle_gamma   90.00
#
_symmetry.space_group_name_H-M   'P 1'
#
loop_
_entity.id
_entity.type
_entity.pdbx_description
1 polymer ?
#
loop_
_entity_poly.entity_id
_entity_poly.type
_entity_poly.pdbx_seq_one_letter_code
_entity_poly.pdbx_strand_id
1 'polypeptide(L)'
;MYTDSHCHLNFPELMSQLDSIQEAMLAAQVTRALVICTTMEKFDEVHNLAMAHDNMWATVGVHPDNEGVQEPSLQDLLEGAARPKVVAIGETGLDYYQMDERKGGRTIADMEWQRERFRTHIRAARQTGLPLVIHT
;
A
#
# COMPACT_ATOMS: atom_id res chain seq x y z
N MET A 1 -20.40 -5.81 12.15
CA MET A 1 -19.71 -4.69 11.48
C MET A 1 -18.24 -5.03 11.38
N TYR A 2 -17.71 -5.01 10.15
CA TYR A 2 -16.33 -5.39 9.85
C TYR A 2 -15.63 -4.27 9.10
N THR A 3 -14.30 -4.28 9.15
CA THR A 3 -13.42 -3.43 8.34
C THR A 3 -12.55 -4.32 7.47
N ASP A 4 -12.52 -4.08 6.16
CA ASP A 4 -11.48 -4.63 5.31
C ASP A 4 -10.22 -3.80 5.50
N SER A 5 -9.22 -4.36 6.16
CA SER A 5 -7.98 -3.66 6.49
C SER A 5 -6.93 -3.72 5.38
N HIS A 6 -7.20 -4.40 4.27
CA HIS A 6 -6.23 -4.54 3.18
C HIS A 6 -6.93 -4.87 1.85
N CYS A 7 -7.17 -3.85 1.03
CA CYS A 7 -7.73 -4.02 -0.30
C CYS A 7 -7.07 -3.07 -1.31
N HIS A 8 -7.23 -3.40 -2.60
CA HIS A 8 -6.70 -2.63 -3.72
C HIS A 8 -7.83 -2.16 -4.65
N LEU A 9 -8.81 -1.45 -4.10
CA LEU A 9 -9.99 -1.01 -4.85
C LEU A 9 -9.69 -0.03 -5.98
N ASN A 10 -8.48 0.53 -6.02
CA ASN A 10 -8.01 1.36 -7.12
C ASN A 10 -7.59 0.57 -8.36
N PHE A 11 -7.43 -0.75 -8.29
CA PHE A 11 -7.08 -1.56 -9.45
C PHE A 11 -8.19 -1.46 -10.51
N PRO A 12 -7.84 -1.32 -11.80
CA PRO A 12 -8.82 -1.01 -12.85
C PRO A 12 -10.01 -1.98 -12.91
N GLU A 13 -9.77 -3.26 -12.73
CA GLU A 13 -10.78 -4.31 -12.72
C GLU A 13 -11.78 -4.18 -11.55
N LEU A 14 -11.36 -3.59 -10.43
CA LEU A 14 -12.21 -3.34 -9.27
C LEU A 14 -12.88 -1.96 -9.36
N MET A 15 -12.16 -0.94 -9.81
CA MET A 15 -12.70 0.40 -10.00
C MET A 15 -13.91 0.42 -10.92
N SER A 16 -13.90 -0.38 -11.98
CA SER A 16 -15.02 -0.48 -12.92
C SER A 16 -16.30 -1.07 -12.29
N GLN A 17 -16.19 -1.69 -11.12
CA GLN A 17 -17.27 -2.35 -10.41
C GLN A 17 -17.48 -1.78 -9.00
N LEU A 18 -16.97 -0.60 -8.72
CA LEU A 18 -16.90 -0.06 -7.35
C LEU A 18 -18.27 0.04 -6.68
N ASP A 19 -19.31 0.46 -7.41
CA ASP A 19 -20.66 0.59 -6.84
C ASP A 19 -21.20 -0.78 -6.39
N SER A 20 -21.09 -1.80 -7.24
CA SER A 20 -21.52 -3.15 -6.88
C SER A 20 -20.69 -3.77 -5.77
N ILE A 21 -19.39 -3.44 -5.71
CA ILE A 21 -18.52 -3.87 -4.61
C ILE A 21 -18.97 -3.22 -3.29
N GLN A 22 -19.29 -1.93 -3.29
CA GLN A 22 -19.78 -1.25 -2.10
C GLN A 22 -21.12 -1.81 -1.62
N GLU A 23 -22.04 -2.13 -2.52
CA GLU A 23 -23.30 -2.81 -2.19
C GLU A 23 -23.05 -4.17 -1.55
N ALA A 24 -22.14 -4.97 -2.13
CA ALA A 24 -21.77 -6.28 -1.59
C ALA A 24 -21.09 -6.18 -0.22
N MET A 25 -20.22 -5.19 -0.04
CA MET A 25 -19.59 -4.89 1.26
C MET A 25 -20.65 -4.61 2.32
N LEU A 26 -21.61 -3.74 2.00
CA LEU A 26 -22.67 -3.37 2.94
C LEU A 26 -23.52 -4.59 3.31
N ALA A 27 -23.89 -5.41 2.32
CA ALA A 27 -24.66 -6.65 2.54
C ALA A 27 -23.88 -7.64 3.44
N ALA A 28 -22.57 -7.69 3.33
CA ALA A 28 -21.69 -8.50 4.16
C ALA A 28 -21.31 -7.83 5.51
N GLN A 29 -21.88 -6.68 5.82
CA GLN A 29 -21.56 -5.88 7.01
C GLN A 29 -20.09 -5.39 7.07
N VAL A 30 -19.41 -5.32 5.93
CA VAL A 30 -18.11 -4.68 5.78
C VAL A 30 -18.34 -3.20 5.53
N THR A 31 -18.20 -2.39 6.55
CA THR A 31 -18.62 -0.99 6.51
C THR A 31 -17.49 -0.01 6.25
N ARG A 32 -16.24 -0.48 6.28
CA ARG A 32 -15.03 0.32 6.09
C ARG A 32 -14.01 -0.44 5.29
N ALA A 33 -13.17 0.30 4.53
CA ALA A 33 -12.07 -0.27 3.76
C ALA A 33 -10.82 0.59 3.87
N LEU A 34 -9.67 -0.07 4.01
CA LEU A 34 -8.36 0.56 3.88
C LEU A 34 -7.78 0.20 2.51
N VAL A 35 -7.70 1.20 1.64
CA VAL A 35 -7.17 1.05 0.28
C VAL A 35 -5.65 1.20 0.33
N ILE A 36 -4.96 0.14 -0.07
CA ILE A 36 -3.52 0.01 0.08
C ILE A 36 -2.78 0.48 -1.16
N CYS A 37 -1.85 1.41 -0.97
CA CYS A 37 -0.96 1.93 -2.00
C CYS A 37 0.18 0.94 -2.27
N THR A 38 0.53 0.75 -3.55
CA THR A 38 1.62 -0.17 -3.95
C THR A 38 2.76 0.52 -4.70
N THR A 39 2.53 1.73 -5.22
CA THR A 39 3.56 2.54 -5.89
C THR A 39 3.29 4.04 -5.65
N MET A 40 4.34 4.87 -5.71
CA MET A 40 4.17 6.32 -5.60
C MET A 40 3.41 6.88 -6.80
N GLU A 41 3.56 6.28 -7.99
CA GLU A 41 2.85 6.67 -9.21
C GLU A 41 1.32 6.50 -9.06
N LYS A 42 0.88 5.58 -8.21
CA LYS A 42 -0.54 5.30 -7.95
C LYS A 42 -1.07 5.93 -6.66
N PHE A 43 -0.23 6.61 -5.91
CA PHE A 43 -0.64 7.17 -4.62
C PHE A 43 -1.79 8.17 -4.74
N ASP A 44 -1.73 9.08 -5.70
CA ASP A 44 -2.81 10.06 -5.91
C ASP A 44 -4.14 9.37 -6.24
N GLU A 45 -4.12 8.32 -7.03
CA GLU A 45 -5.31 7.51 -7.34
C GLU A 45 -5.93 6.87 -6.09
N VAL A 46 -5.10 6.25 -5.25
CA VAL A 46 -5.52 5.65 -3.97
C VAL A 46 -6.07 6.72 -3.03
N HIS A 47 -5.37 7.83 -2.90
CA HIS A 47 -5.78 8.93 -2.03
C HIS A 47 -7.09 9.57 -2.50
N ASN A 48 -7.25 9.82 -3.80
CA ASN A 48 -8.47 10.37 -4.37
C ASN A 48 -9.66 9.45 -4.14
N LEU A 49 -9.47 8.14 -4.23
CA LEU A 49 -10.52 7.16 -3.94
C LEU A 49 -10.97 7.26 -2.47
N ALA A 50 -10.03 7.34 -1.54
CA ALA A 50 -10.36 7.52 -0.12
C ALA A 50 -11.07 8.86 0.15
N MET A 51 -10.65 9.94 -0.51
CA MET A 51 -11.28 11.25 -0.35
C MET A 51 -12.71 11.29 -0.93
N ALA A 52 -12.98 10.51 -1.96
CA ALA A 52 -14.30 10.45 -2.61
C ALA A 52 -15.34 9.63 -1.82
N HIS A 53 -14.92 8.82 -0.84
CA HIS A 53 -15.80 7.92 -0.10
C HIS A 53 -15.59 8.02 1.41
N ASP A 54 -16.65 8.28 2.16
CA ASP A 54 -16.59 8.47 3.62
C ASP A 54 -16.12 7.22 4.37
N ASN A 55 -16.31 6.04 3.79
CA ASN A 55 -15.97 4.76 4.40
C ASN A 55 -14.62 4.19 3.94
N MET A 56 -13.80 4.97 3.27
CA MET A 56 -12.49 4.55 2.77
C MET A 56 -11.37 5.41 3.33
N TRP A 57 -10.23 4.79 3.57
CA TRP A 57 -8.97 5.40 3.98
C TRP A 57 -7.85 4.90 3.08
N ALA A 58 -6.70 5.55 3.15
CA ALA A 58 -5.55 5.27 2.28
C ALA A 58 -4.29 4.99 3.08
N THR A 59 -3.34 4.33 2.43
CA THR A 59 -1.94 4.24 2.87
C THR A 59 -1.04 4.91 1.85
N VAL A 60 0.23 5.14 2.23
CA VAL A 60 1.28 5.60 1.33
C VAL A 60 2.49 4.68 1.44
N GLY A 61 2.94 4.14 0.31
CA GLY A 61 4.09 3.26 0.29
C GLY A 61 4.29 2.55 -1.04
N VAL A 62 5.40 1.82 -1.13
CA VAL A 62 5.79 1.05 -2.31
C VAL A 62 6.02 -0.40 -1.93
N HIS A 63 5.26 -1.28 -2.58
CA HIS A 63 5.29 -2.72 -2.36
C HIS A 63 6.68 -3.30 -2.63
N PRO A 64 7.14 -4.28 -1.84
CA PRO A 64 8.50 -4.81 -1.97
C PRO A 64 8.83 -5.46 -3.31
N ASP A 65 7.88 -6.05 -4.01
CA ASP A 65 8.14 -6.71 -5.29
C ASP A 65 8.13 -5.77 -6.51
N ASN A 66 7.72 -4.52 -6.34
CA ASN A 66 7.69 -3.55 -7.45
C ASN A 66 9.10 -3.07 -7.79
N GLU A 67 9.52 -3.33 -9.04
CA GLU A 67 10.77 -2.86 -9.61
C GLU A 67 10.51 -1.90 -10.78
N GLY A 68 11.48 -1.04 -11.08
CA GLY A 68 11.33 -0.06 -12.16
C GLY A 68 10.30 1.04 -11.88
N VAL A 69 9.91 1.20 -10.63
CA VAL A 69 9.00 2.24 -10.14
C VAL A 69 9.77 3.32 -9.39
N GLN A 70 9.13 4.45 -9.13
CA GLN A 70 9.74 5.50 -8.33
C GLN A 70 10.08 4.98 -6.94
N GLU A 71 11.36 5.04 -6.57
CA GLU A 71 11.81 4.73 -5.21
C GLU A 71 11.46 5.89 -4.28
N PRO A 72 10.65 5.68 -3.24
CA PRO A 72 10.24 6.79 -2.38
C PRO A 72 11.39 7.26 -1.50
N SER A 73 11.56 8.58 -1.42
CA SER A 73 12.38 9.16 -0.36
C SER A 73 11.61 9.17 0.96
N LEU A 74 12.35 9.34 2.07
CA LEU A 74 11.69 9.56 3.36
C LEU A 74 10.73 10.76 3.30
N GLN A 75 11.14 11.85 2.65
CA GLN A 75 10.33 13.05 2.51
C GLN A 75 9.04 12.78 1.72
N ASP A 76 9.11 12.01 0.64
CA ASP A 76 7.92 11.62 -0.14
C ASP A 76 6.88 10.91 0.74
N LEU A 77 7.34 9.98 1.58
CA LEU A 77 6.46 9.24 2.49
C LEU A 77 5.87 10.14 3.60
N LEU A 78 6.68 11.05 4.14
CA LEU A 78 6.21 11.99 5.17
C LEU A 78 5.15 12.95 4.61
N GLU A 79 5.35 13.48 3.41
CA GLU A 79 4.39 14.35 2.73
C GLU A 79 3.09 13.60 2.41
N GLY A 80 3.19 12.39 1.90
CA GLY A 80 2.03 11.55 1.65
C GLY A 80 1.26 11.21 2.92
N ALA A 81 1.97 10.86 3.99
CA ALA A 81 1.38 10.55 5.29
C ALA A 81 0.64 11.72 5.93
N ALA A 82 1.02 12.96 5.59
CA ALA A 82 0.38 14.16 6.10
C ALA A 82 -0.95 14.49 5.42
N ARG A 83 -1.29 13.84 4.30
CA ARG A 83 -2.56 14.07 3.60
C ARG A 83 -3.75 13.53 4.41
N PRO A 84 -4.94 14.17 4.30
CA PRO A 84 -6.14 13.68 4.99
C PRO A 84 -6.44 12.23 4.62
N LYS A 85 -6.95 11.46 5.59
CA LYS A 85 -7.38 10.06 5.43
C LYS A 85 -6.25 9.06 5.12
N VAL A 86 -4.99 9.47 5.14
CA VAL A 86 -3.83 8.57 5.14
C VAL A 86 -3.56 8.14 6.58
N VAL A 87 -3.71 6.84 6.85
CA VAL A 87 -3.71 6.32 8.23
C VAL A 87 -2.59 5.31 8.49
N ALA A 88 -1.82 4.94 7.47
CA ALA A 88 -0.71 3.99 7.61
C ALA A 88 0.36 4.19 6.53
N ILE A 89 1.55 3.68 6.81
CA ILE A 89 2.68 3.61 5.87
C ILE A 89 2.71 2.20 5.27
N GLY A 90 2.58 2.10 3.97
CA GLY A 90 2.59 0.81 3.28
C GLY A 90 1.81 0.84 1.95
N GLU A 91 1.80 -0.28 1.25
CA GLU A 91 2.34 -1.58 1.62
C GLU A 91 3.87 -1.56 1.51
N THR A 92 4.55 -2.22 2.40
CA THR A 92 6.02 -2.31 2.46
C THR A 92 6.41 -3.65 3.07
N GLY A 93 7.68 -3.97 3.10
CA GLY A 93 8.16 -5.21 3.70
C GLY A 93 9.19 -5.91 2.85
N LEU A 94 9.17 -7.24 2.88
CA LEU A 94 10.11 -8.09 2.15
C LEU A 94 9.33 -9.13 1.35
N ASP A 95 9.77 -9.39 0.13
CA ASP A 95 9.28 -10.45 -0.72
C ASP A 95 10.48 -11.13 -1.40
N TYR A 96 10.84 -12.31 -0.91
CA TYR A 96 11.98 -13.07 -1.42
C TYR A 96 11.58 -14.19 -2.39
N TYR A 97 10.41 -14.08 -2.97
CA TYR A 97 9.91 -15.03 -3.96
C TYR A 97 10.90 -15.28 -5.10
N GLN A 98 11.61 -14.25 -5.57
CA GLN A 98 12.58 -14.34 -6.67
C GLN A 98 13.92 -14.97 -6.25
N MET A 99 14.13 -15.30 -4.99
CA MET A 99 15.32 -16.05 -4.54
C MET A 99 15.21 -17.54 -4.87
N ASP A 100 14.01 -18.08 -5.08
CA ASP A 100 13.83 -19.44 -5.61
C ASP A 100 14.41 -19.51 -7.03
N GLU A 101 15.25 -20.51 -7.29
CA GLU A 101 15.94 -20.70 -8.59
C GLU A 101 14.94 -20.74 -9.76
N ARG A 102 13.74 -21.31 -9.55
CA ARG A 102 12.68 -21.38 -10.54
C ARG A 102 11.99 -20.03 -10.79
N LYS A 103 12.23 -19.04 -9.95
CA LYS A 103 11.60 -17.73 -9.92
C LYS A 103 12.58 -16.58 -10.20
N GLY A 104 13.82 -16.89 -10.60
CA GLY A 104 14.84 -15.89 -10.91
C GLY A 104 16.18 -16.11 -10.23
N GLY A 105 16.24 -16.88 -9.15
CA GLY A 105 17.47 -17.28 -8.46
C GLY A 105 18.29 -16.13 -7.88
N ARG A 106 17.64 -15.04 -7.45
CA ARG A 106 18.34 -13.89 -6.85
C ARG A 106 18.99 -14.25 -5.53
N THR A 107 20.14 -13.64 -5.24
CA THR A 107 20.86 -13.79 -3.98
C THR A 107 20.36 -12.79 -2.94
N ILE A 108 20.73 -13.00 -1.67
CA ILE A 108 20.47 -12.02 -0.59
C ILE A 108 21.05 -10.64 -0.94
N ALA A 109 22.25 -10.59 -1.54
CA ALA A 109 22.87 -9.33 -1.96
C ALA A 109 22.06 -8.61 -3.04
N ASP A 110 21.47 -9.35 -3.97
CA ASP A 110 20.63 -8.81 -5.04
C ASP A 110 19.35 -8.15 -4.49
N MET A 111 18.95 -8.47 -3.27
CA MET A 111 17.73 -7.95 -2.63
C MET A 111 17.98 -6.78 -1.67
N GLU A 112 19.20 -6.21 -1.63
CA GLU A 112 19.48 -5.09 -0.71
C GLU A 112 18.64 -3.85 -1.01
N TRP A 113 18.33 -3.56 -2.26
CA TRP A 113 17.42 -2.47 -2.64
C TRP A 113 16.05 -2.59 -1.95
N GLN A 114 15.53 -3.82 -1.82
CA GLN A 114 14.24 -4.05 -1.18
C GLN A 114 14.32 -3.82 0.34
N ARG A 115 15.41 -4.26 0.97
CA ARG A 115 15.64 -4.00 2.39
C ARG A 115 15.80 -2.51 2.68
N GLU A 116 16.49 -1.76 1.81
CA GLU A 116 16.64 -0.31 2.00
C GLU A 116 15.30 0.41 1.79
N ARG A 117 14.50 0.00 0.84
CA ARG A 117 13.12 0.49 0.70
C ARG A 117 12.33 0.27 1.98
N PHE A 118 12.38 -0.93 2.54
CA PHE A 118 11.69 -1.24 3.79
C PHE A 118 12.18 -0.38 4.95
N ARG A 119 13.49 -0.17 5.08
CA ARG A 119 14.05 0.72 6.11
C ARG A 119 13.53 2.15 5.98
N THR A 120 13.39 2.66 4.77
CA THR A 120 12.83 4.00 4.51
C THR A 120 11.39 4.10 5.02
N HIS A 121 10.55 3.10 4.77
CA HIS A 121 9.19 3.03 5.30
C HIS A 121 9.17 2.93 6.84
N ILE A 122 10.06 2.15 7.43
CA ILE A 122 10.20 2.06 8.89
C ILE A 122 10.54 3.43 9.49
N ARG A 123 11.48 4.17 8.87
CA ARG A 123 11.82 5.52 9.32
C ARG A 123 10.62 6.46 9.25
N ALA A 124 9.85 6.41 8.15
CA ALA A 124 8.63 7.20 8.00
C ALA A 124 7.58 6.86 9.07
N ALA A 125 7.33 5.58 9.32
CA ALA A 125 6.41 5.14 10.36
C ALA A 125 6.82 5.63 11.75
N ARG A 126 8.11 5.56 12.07
CA ARG A 126 8.64 6.05 13.35
C ARG A 126 8.50 7.56 13.51
N GLN A 127 8.67 8.34 12.45
CA GLN A 127 8.56 9.80 12.52
C GLN A 127 7.11 10.28 12.57
N THR A 128 6.21 9.60 11.89
CA THR A 128 4.78 9.97 11.84
C THR A 128 3.97 9.39 12.98
N GLY A 129 4.45 8.33 13.62
CA GLY A 129 3.67 7.54 14.57
C GLY A 129 2.58 6.67 13.93
N LEU A 130 2.54 6.61 12.59
CA LEU A 130 1.57 5.76 11.88
C LEU A 130 2.04 4.30 11.84
N PRO A 131 1.09 3.35 11.82
CA PRO A 131 1.42 1.93 11.69
C PRO A 131 1.97 1.59 10.32
N LEU A 132 2.69 0.46 10.23
CA LEU A 132 3.11 -0.15 8.97
C LEU A 132 2.07 -1.18 8.50
N VAL A 133 1.85 -1.22 7.18
CA VAL A 133 1.18 -2.35 6.51
C VAL A 133 2.27 -3.19 5.85
N ILE A 134 2.51 -4.37 6.40
CA ILE A 134 3.69 -5.19 6.06
C ILE A 134 3.28 -6.39 5.20
N HIS A 135 3.96 -6.51 4.07
CA HIS A 135 3.97 -7.69 3.21
C HIS A 135 5.13 -8.62 3.60
N THR A 136 4.87 -9.93 3.65
CA THR A 136 5.89 -10.97 3.93
C THR A 136 5.84 -12.10 2.93
#